data_14d1cf42145d82c57036a3e650245128
#
_entry.id   14d1cf42145d82c57036a3e650245128
#
_cell.length_a   1.000
_cell.length_b   1.000
_cell.length_c   1.000
_cell.angle_alpha   90.00
_cell.angle_beta   90.00
_cell.angle_gamma   90.00
#
_symmetry.space_group_name_H-M   'P 1'
#
loop_
_entity.id
_entity.type
_entity.pdbx_description
1 polymer ?
#
loop_
_entity_poly.entity_id
_entity_poly.type
_entity_poly.pdbx_seq_one_letter_code
_entity_poly.pdbx_strand_id
1 'polypeptide(L)'
;MQKEFIAVPQEYYQPAQNQGTMQRLNYTSNTYDEAGMEIEKDALVYLPYGYETESGDYNVFYLMHGGGGNSDEVFGGMEAKTALKTILDNMIEKKIIEPLIVVAPSFYYKGTTEAKTSTKAAGLLTQNFHHELVKDLIPKVEAEFRVKTGRTHRAFGGYSMGSEATWNVFAKCLEEFQYFLPMSGDCWGVELQGGLKCPKETVEYLENAVKASGRGKEDYALFVCVGDNGVAYQPLHTMMQEMEKHTGYFVFGQNFSEGNVIYCVAAGGTHSYEYCYQYIYNALPYFFAG
;
A
#
# COMPACT_ATOMS: atom_id res chain seq x y z
N MET A 1 -7.62 -12.08 -16.25
CA MET A 1 -8.35 -10.92 -16.88
C MET A 1 -7.78 -9.61 -16.32
N GLN A 2 -7.36 -8.67 -17.16
CA GLN A 2 -6.79 -7.40 -16.71
C GLN A 2 -7.86 -6.31 -16.64
N LYS A 3 -7.80 -5.47 -15.59
CA LYS A 3 -8.62 -4.27 -15.44
C LYS A 3 -8.10 -3.17 -16.37
N GLU A 4 -8.99 -2.44 -17.00
CA GLU A 4 -8.65 -1.25 -17.76
C GLU A 4 -8.04 -0.18 -16.83
N PHE A 5 -6.88 0.34 -17.23
CA PHE A 5 -6.22 1.44 -16.55
C PHE A 5 -6.81 2.77 -17.00
N ILE A 6 -7.18 3.62 -16.05
CA ILE A 6 -7.75 4.94 -16.30
C ILE A 6 -6.72 6.00 -15.89
N ALA A 7 -6.32 6.85 -16.84
CA ALA A 7 -5.46 7.98 -16.51
C ALA A 7 -6.18 8.98 -15.59
N VAL A 8 -5.44 9.56 -14.65
CA VAL A 8 -5.97 10.64 -13.79
C VAL A 8 -6.37 11.82 -14.69
N PRO A 9 -7.60 12.34 -14.59
CA PRO A 9 -8.02 13.51 -15.33
C PRO A 9 -7.14 14.72 -15.05
N GLN A 10 -6.83 15.51 -16.07
CA GLN A 10 -5.88 16.63 -15.97
C GLN A 10 -6.29 17.67 -14.90
N GLU A 11 -7.58 17.87 -14.69
CA GLU A 11 -8.10 18.77 -13.67
C GLU A 11 -7.79 18.31 -12.23
N TYR A 12 -7.50 17.02 -12.00
CA TYR A 12 -7.15 16.52 -10.66
C TYR A 12 -5.71 16.86 -10.23
N TYR A 13 -4.92 17.40 -11.14
CA TYR A 13 -3.60 17.96 -10.84
C TYR A 13 -3.68 19.45 -10.45
N GLN A 14 -4.88 20.05 -10.46
CA GLN A 14 -5.12 21.41 -9.97
C GLN A 14 -5.67 21.36 -8.55
N PRO A 15 -5.35 22.36 -7.72
CA PRO A 15 -5.87 22.43 -6.35
C PRO A 15 -7.40 22.35 -6.30
N ALA A 16 -7.95 21.45 -5.49
CA ALA A 16 -9.36 21.41 -5.19
C ALA A 16 -9.80 22.62 -4.38
N GLN A 17 -11.08 22.95 -4.38
CA GLN A 17 -11.63 24.01 -3.54
C GLN A 17 -11.53 23.62 -2.05
N ASN A 18 -11.85 22.36 -1.74
CA ASN A 18 -11.80 21.78 -0.41
C ASN A 18 -10.53 20.94 -0.29
N GLN A 19 -9.57 21.39 0.50
CA GLN A 19 -8.27 20.75 0.60
C GLN A 19 -8.05 20.17 2.00
N GLY A 20 -7.53 18.95 2.03
CA GLY A 20 -7.02 18.33 3.26
C GLY A 20 -5.73 18.97 3.75
N THR A 21 -5.26 18.53 4.88
CA THR A 21 -4.04 19.02 5.54
C THR A 21 -3.03 17.90 5.75
N MET A 22 -1.76 18.29 5.97
CA MET A 22 -0.69 17.34 6.28
C MET A 22 -0.29 17.49 7.75
N GLN A 23 -0.02 16.37 8.42
CA GLN A 23 0.47 16.35 9.80
C GLN A 23 1.63 15.35 9.93
N ARG A 24 2.61 15.66 10.80
CA ARG A 24 3.67 14.72 11.18
C ARG A 24 3.26 13.94 12.42
N LEU A 25 3.27 12.63 12.34
CA LEU A 25 3.11 11.72 13.47
C LEU A 25 4.47 11.20 13.88
N ASN A 26 4.90 11.46 15.12
CA ASN A 26 6.10 10.87 15.69
C ASN A 26 5.72 9.74 16.65
N TYR A 27 6.48 8.65 16.64
CA TYR A 27 6.26 7.51 17.52
C TYR A 27 7.56 6.76 17.79
N THR A 28 7.59 6.05 18.91
CA THR A 28 8.67 5.14 19.28
C THR A 28 8.33 3.75 18.78
N SER A 29 9.32 3.02 18.27
CA SER A 29 9.22 1.65 17.81
C SER A 29 10.47 0.87 18.20
N ASN A 30 10.58 -0.37 17.72
CA ASN A 30 11.75 -1.21 17.90
C ASN A 30 12.23 -1.74 16.53
N THR A 31 13.49 -2.16 16.46
CA THR A 31 14.05 -2.75 15.23
C THR A 31 13.45 -4.11 14.89
N TYR A 32 12.84 -4.80 15.85
CA TYR A 32 12.24 -6.13 15.70
C TYR A 32 13.19 -7.19 15.09
N ASP A 33 14.48 -6.98 15.27
CA ASP A 33 15.56 -7.93 15.01
C ASP A 33 16.11 -8.51 16.32
N GLU A 34 17.20 -9.27 16.25
CA GLU A 34 17.84 -9.85 17.44
C GLU A 34 18.34 -8.79 18.45
N ALA A 35 18.66 -7.58 17.98
CA ALA A 35 19.16 -6.51 18.84
C ALA A 35 18.03 -5.82 19.63
N GLY A 36 16.79 -5.79 19.08
CA GLY A 36 15.62 -5.24 19.75
C GLY A 36 15.79 -3.79 20.20
N MET A 37 16.46 -2.95 19.41
CA MET A 37 16.76 -1.57 19.78
C MET A 37 15.52 -0.69 19.64
N GLU A 38 15.31 0.16 20.64
CA GLU A 38 14.32 1.24 20.54
C GLU A 38 14.76 2.28 19.51
N ILE A 39 13.84 2.71 18.67
CA ILE A 39 14.06 3.64 17.58
C ILE A 39 12.95 4.70 17.51
N GLU A 40 13.32 5.93 17.20
CA GLU A 40 12.38 6.99 16.88
C GLU A 40 11.98 6.91 15.41
N LYS A 41 10.68 6.99 15.16
CA LYS A 41 10.05 6.89 13.85
C LYS A 41 9.10 8.05 13.62
N ASP A 42 8.81 8.28 12.34
CA ASP A 42 7.77 9.20 11.93
C ASP A 42 6.95 8.67 10.77
N ALA A 43 5.75 9.19 10.64
CA ALA A 43 4.90 9.04 9.48
C ALA A 43 4.34 10.40 9.06
N LEU A 44 4.18 10.61 7.76
CA LEU A 44 3.45 11.75 7.24
C LEU A 44 1.98 11.36 7.07
N VAL A 45 1.07 12.17 7.60
CA VAL A 45 -0.36 11.88 7.63
C VAL A 45 -1.12 12.95 6.84
N TYR A 46 -1.90 12.49 5.85
CA TYR A 46 -2.91 13.29 5.18
C TYR A 46 -4.24 13.18 5.92
N LEU A 47 -4.81 14.31 6.27
CA LEU A 47 -6.14 14.46 6.88
C LEU A 47 -7.08 15.10 5.86
N PRO A 48 -8.25 14.51 5.57
CA PRO A 48 -9.16 15.03 4.55
C PRO A 48 -9.78 16.38 4.98
N TYR A 49 -10.25 17.14 3.98
CA TYR A 49 -11.03 18.34 4.27
C TYR A 49 -12.20 18.01 5.22
N GLY A 50 -12.46 18.89 6.15
CA GLY A 50 -13.49 18.71 7.18
C GLY A 50 -13.01 17.97 8.43
N TYR A 51 -11.82 17.38 8.43
CA TYR A 51 -11.33 16.61 9.57
C TYR A 51 -11.43 17.38 10.90
N GLU A 52 -11.09 18.67 10.95
CA GLU A 52 -11.13 19.47 12.18
C GLU A 52 -12.55 19.94 12.58
N THR A 53 -13.49 19.93 11.65
CA THR A 53 -14.84 20.52 11.84
C THR A 53 -15.96 19.51 11.88
N GLU A 54 -15.77 18.33 11.34
CA GLU A 54 -16.75 17.25 11.33
C GLU A 54 -16.45 16.23 12.41
N SER A 55 -17.48 15.47 12.86
CA SER A 55 -17.39 14.53 13.99
C SER A 55 -17.38 13.06 13.55
N GLY A 56 -16.89 12.74 12.37
CA GLY A 56 -16.86 11.36 11.87
C GLY A 56 -15.52 10.67 12.13
N ASP A 57 -15.53 9.34 12.13
CA ASP A 57 -14.33 8.51 12.07
C ASP A 57 -14.06 8.08 10.63
N TYR A 58 -12.78 7.95 10.28
CA TYR A 58 -12.31 7.77 8.92
C TYR A 58 -11.69 6.39 8.69
N ASN A 59 -11.84 5.84 7.49
CA ASN A 59 -11.04 4.71 7.03
C ASN A 59 -9.58 5.14 6.88
N VAL A 60 -8.65 4.19 7.00
CA VAL A 60 -7.21 4.48 6.95
C VAL A 60 -6.54 3.70 5.82
N PHE A 61 -5.77 4.41 5.01
CA PHE A 61 -4.88 3.84 4.03
C PHE A 61 -3.42 4.05 4.45
N TYR A 62 -2.72 2.98 4.79
CA TYR A 62 -1.28 2.98 5.06
C TYR A 62 -0.53 2.84 3.74
N LEU A 63 0.27 3.84 3.37
CA LEU A 63 0.92 3.94 2.06
C LEU A 63 2.44 3.98 2.17
N MET A 64 3.10 2.90 1.76
CA MET A 64 4.54 2.72 1.84
C MET A 64 5.26 3.23 0.59
N HIS A 65 6.38 3.96 0.80
CA HIS A 65 7.27 4.46 -0.25
C HIS A 65 8.12 3.36 -0.91
N GLY A 66 8.79 3.70 -1.99
CA GLY A 66 9.76 2.85 -2.70
C GLY A 66 11.15 2.79 -2.04
N GLY A 67 12.04 2.02 -2.63
CA GLY A 67 13.42 1.88 -2.15
C GLY A 67 14.16 3.21 -2.12
N GLY A 68 14.97 3.43 -1.06
CA GLY A 68 15.73 4.66 -0.84
C GLY A 68 14.93 5.87 -0.34
N GLY A 69 13.60 5.76 -0.28
CA GLY A 69 12.69 6.83 0.16
C GLY A 69 12.64 7.04 1.69
N ASN A 70 11.61 7.73 2.11
CA ASN A 70 11.28 7.99 3.53
C ASN A 70 9.78 8.34 3.66
N SER A 71 9.32 8.68 4.87
CA SER A 71 7.92 9.06 5.14
C SER A 71 7.44 10.28 4.33
N ASP A 72 8.32 11.15 3.87
CA ASP A 72 7.97 12.32 3.04
C ASP A 72 7.76 11.99 1.56
N GLU A 73 8.30 10.87 1.08
CA GLU A 73 8.48 10.58 -0.36
C GLU A 73 7.17 10.66 -1.15
N VAL A 74 6.12 10.01 -0.68
CA VAL A 74 4.88 9.90 -1.45
C VAL A 74 4.10 11.21 -1.57
N PHE A 75 4.20 12.09 -0.57
CA PHE A 75 3.54 13.40 -0.57
C PHE A 75 4.48 14.58 -0.88
N GLY A 76 5.79 14.39 -0.84
CA GLY A 76 6.78 15.47 -0.97
C GLY A 76 6.89 16.34 0.27
N GLY A 77 6.74 15.73 1.45
CA GLY A 77 6.85 16.36 2.76
C GLY A 77 5.58 17.10 3.20
N MET A 78 5.72 17.87 4.28
CA MET A 78 4.61 18.65 4.89
C MET A 78 3.98 19.66 3.93
N GLU A 79 4.72 20.12 2.92
CA GLU A 79 4.23 21.05 1.90
C GLU A 79 3.46 20.35 0.77
N ALA A 80 3.37 19.03 0.81
CA ALA A 80 2.69 18.18 -0.18
C ALA A 80 3.08 18.54 -1.63
N LYS A 81 4.38 18.49 -1.93
CA LYS A 81 4.94 18.93 -3.23
C LYS A 81 4.62 17.98 -4.40
N THR A 82 4.11 16.78 -4.12
CA THR A 82 3.71 15.83 -5.16
C THR A 82 2.24 16.00 -5.53
N ALA A 83 1.82 15.36 -6.61
CA ALA A 83 0.43 15.41 -7.06
C ALA A 83 -0.54 14.62 -6.17
N LEU A 84 -0.06 13.73 -5.30
CA LEU A 84 -0.92 12.79 -4.58
C LEU A 84 -1.99 13.49 -3.73
N LYS A 85 -1.59 14.50 -2.93
CA LYS A 85 -2.55 15.24 -2.11
C LYS A 85 -3.65 15.88 -2.96
N THR A 86 -3.26 16.55 -4.05
CA THR A 86 -4.20 17.22 -4.95
C THR A 86 -5.16 16.23 -5.61
N ILE A 87 -4.67 15.06 -6.01
CA ILE A 87 -5.50 13.98 -6.55
C ILE A 87 -6.51 13.50 -5.49
N LEU A 88 -6.07 13.23 -4.26
CA LEU A 88 -6.95 12.80 -3.15
C LEU A 88 -8.01 13.86 -2.83
N ASP A 89 -7.62 15.13 -2.72
CA ASP A 89 -8.53 16.24 -2.46
C ASP A 89 -9.65 16.29 -3.53
N ASN A 90 -9.28 16.17 -4.81
CA ASN A 90 -10.24 16.17 -5.92
C ASN A 90 -11.13 14.92 -5.92
N MET A 91 -10.58 13.72 -5.62
CA MET A 91 -11.38 12.51 -5.54
C MET A 91 -12.45 12.60 -4.44
N ILE A 92 -12.09 13.16 -3.28
CA ILE A 92 -13.02 13.39 -2.15
C ILE A 92 -14.05 14.47 -2.51
N GLU A 93 -13.61 15.63 -3.02
CA GLU A 93 -14.52 16.72 -3.40
C GLU A 93 -15.54 16.29 -4.45
N LYS A 94 -15.14 15.48 -5.42
CA LYS A 94 -16.01 14.93 -6.48
C LYS A 94 -16.77 13.67 -6.05
N LYS A 95 -16.64 13.24 -4.79
CA LYS A 95 -17.29 12.04 -4.22
C LYS A 95 -17.00 10.77 -5.00
N ILE A 96 -15.79 10.65 -5.54
CA ILE A 96 -15.28 9.41 -6.15
C ILE A 96 -14.88 8.42 -5.05
N ILE A 97 -14.41 8.94 -3.93
CA ILE A 97 -14.11 8.19 -2.70
C ILE A 97 -14.70 8.92 -1.49
N GLU A 98 -15.01 8.16 -0.45
CA GLU A 98 -15.30 8.73 0.87
C GLU A 98 -14.03 9.35 1.46
N PRO A 99 -14.16 10.40 2.31
CA PRO A 99 -13.02 10.95 3.03
C PRO A 99 -12.29 9.86 3.82
N LEU A 100 -10.95 9.83 3.69
CA LEU A 100 -10.09 8.88 4.39
C LEU A 100 -8.81 9.54 4.88
N ILE A 101 -8.17 8.93 5.87
CA ILE A 101 -6.84 9.29 6.33
C ILE A 101 -5.81 8.46 5.56
N VAL A 102 -4.72 9.08 5.09
CA VAL A 102 -3.58 8.36 4.52
C VAL A 102 -2.38 8.54 5.43
N VAL A 103 -1.80 7.43 5.87
CA VAL A 103 -0.61 7.40 6.73
C VAL A 103 0.56 6.89 5.91
N ALA A 104 1.59 7.70 5.72
CA ALA A 104 2.81 7.36 4.97
C ALA A 104 4.00 7.14 5.94
N PRO A 105 4.24 5.90 6.40
CA PRO A 105 5.39 5.55 7.23
C PRO A 105 6.64 5.29 6.37
N SER A 106 7.71 4.87 7.02
CA SER A 106 8.92 4.35 6.37
C SER A 106 9.36 3.05 7.03
N PHE A 107 9.77 2.05 6.24
CA PHE A 107 10.47 0.88 6.78
C PHE A 107 11.94 1.15 7.12
N TYR A 108 12.49 2.29 6.70
CA TYR A 108 13.81 2.74 7.14
C TYR A 108 13.74 3.46 8.49
N TYR A 109 14.84 3.45 9.21
CA TYR A 109 15.05 4.22 10.42
C TYR A 109 16.48 4.81 10.44
N LYS A 110 16.77 5.70 11.38
CA LYS A 110 18.10 6.28 11.55
C LYS A 110 19.09 5.14 11.86
N GLY A 111 20.12 4.98 11.04
CA GLY A 111 21.07 3.87 11.13
C GLY A 111 20.96 2.83 10.01
N THR A 112 19.91 2.89 9.17
CA THR A 112 19.75 1.99 8.00
C THR A 112 20.34 2.55 6.70
N THR A 113 21.38 3.38 6.77
CA THR A 113 21.99 4.04 5.60
C THR A 113 22.44 3.01 4.54
N GLU A 114 23.02 1.89 4.96
CA GLU A 114 23.43 0.82 4.04
C GLU A 114 22.24 0.14 3.35
N ALA A 115 21.11 0.02 4.05
CA ALA A 115 19.91 -0.57 3.48
C ALA A 115 19.33 0.28 2.33
N LYS A 116 19.55 1.59 2.32
CA LYS A 116 19.11 2.48 1.22
C LYS A 116 19.82 2.20 -0.10
N THR A 117 21.00 1.57 -0.05
CA THR A 117 21.82 1.26 -1.23
C THR A 117 21.89 -0.24 -1.51
N SER A 118 21.35 -1.09 -0.65
CA SER A 118 21.36 -2.55 -0.77
C SER A 118 19.95 -3.11 -0.84
N THR A 119 19.58 -3.63 -2.01
CA THR A 119 18.29 -4.29 -2.24
C THR A 119 18.02 -5.42 -1.24
N LYS A 120 19.05 -6.22 -0.91
CA LYS A 120 18.92 -7.32 0.05
C LYS A 120 18.63 -6.81 1.47
N ALA A 121 19.37 -5.80 1.93
CA ALA A 121 19.17 -5.23 3.26
C ALA A 121 17.83 -4.52 3.36
N ALA A 122 17.41 -3.78 2.33
CA ALA A 122 16.09 -3.15 2.27
C ALA A 122 14.98 -4.21 2.26
N GLY A 123 15.15 -5.32 1.54
CA GLY A 123 14.20 -6.44 1.54
C GLY A 123 13.98 -7.04 2.94
N LEU A 124 15.00 -7.13 3.77
CA LEU A 124 14.86 -7.57 5.17
C LEU A 124 14.03 -6.57 6.00
N LEU A 125 14.21 -5.27 5.78
CA LEU A 125 13.42 -4.24 6.46
C LEU A 125 11.93 -4.33 6.05
N THR A 126 11.63 -4.51 4.76
CA THR A 126 10.25 -4.69 4.29
C THR A 126 9.60 -5.94 4.89
N GLN A 127 10.37 -7.03 5.07
CA GLN A 127 9.88 -8.26 5.67
C GLN A 127 9.55 -8.12 7.16
N ASN A 128 10.26 -7.25 7.89
CA ASN A 128 10.08 -7.04 9.33
C ASN A 128 9.12 -5.90 9.68
N PHE A 129 8.82 -5.02 8.73
CA PHE A 129 7.98 -3.83 8.95
C PHE A 129 6.60 -4.16 9.55
N HIS A 130 6.05 -5.32 9.27
CA HIS A 130 4.75 -5.74 9.78
C HIS A 130 4.68 -5.75 11.33
N HIS A 131 5.80 -5.98 12.01
CA HIS A 131 5.86 -5.92 13.47
C HIS A 131 5.66 -4.49 14.00
N GLU A 132 6.41 -3.54 13.43
CA GLU A 132 6.25 -2.11 13.72
C GLU A 132 4.82 -1.64 13.38
N LEU A 133 4.32 -2.02 12.21
CA LEU A 133 2.99 -1.65 11.75
C LEU A 133 1.91 -2.03 12.76
N VAL A 134 1.91 -3.28 13.22
CA VAL A 134 0.83 -3.81 14.07
C VAL A 134 1.01 -3.41 15.54
N LYS A 135 2.25 -3.40 16.04
CA LYS A 135 2.49 -3.19 17.47
C LYS A 135 2.61 -1.73 17.87
N ASP A 136 3.09 -0.87 16.96
CA ASP A 136 3.44 0.51 17.30
C ASP A 136 2.63 1.52 16.46
N LEU A 137 2.64 1.42 15.13
CA LEU A 137 2.06 2.45 14.27
C LEU A 137 0.53 2.45 14.30
N ILE A 138 -0.14 1.30 14.13
CA ILE A 138 -1.61 1.22 14.16
C ILE A 138 -2.14 1.74 15.50
N PRO A 139 -1.66 1.25 16.67
CA PRO A 139 -2.12 1.78 17.96
C PRO A 139 -1.88 3.28 18.13
N LYS A 140 -0.74 3.79 17.62
CA LYS A 140 -0.44 5.22 17.67
C LYS A 140 -1.38 6.05 16.80
N VAL A 141 -1.70 5.58 15.60
CA VAL A 141 -2.66 6.23 14.70
C VAL A 141 -4.06 6.26 15.34
N GLU A 142 -4.50 5.15 15.92
CA GLU A 142 -5.80 5.05 16.60
C GLU A 142 -5.91 5.92 17.87
N ALA A 143 -4.79 6.17 18.53
CA ALA A 143 -4.75 7.06 19.69
C ALA A 143 -4.74 8.54 19.33
N GLU A 144 -4.19 8.92 18.18
CA GLU A 144 -4.00 10.32 17.78
C GLU A 144 -5.07 10.85 16.82
N PHE A 145 -5.70 9.95 16.05
CA PHE A 145 -6.63 10.34 14.99
C PHE A 145 -8.00 9.66 15.15
N ARG A 146 -9.02 10.32 14.64
CA ARG A 146 -10.39 9.76 14.57
C ARG A 146 -10.46 8.77 13.43
N VAL A 147 -10.23 7.51 13.72
CA VAL A 147 -10.21 6.41 12.76
C VAL A 147 -11.22 5.33 13.12
N LYS A 148 -11.82 4.74 12.11
CA LYS A 148 -12.59 3.51 12.26
C LYS A 148 -11.62 2.37 12.53
N THR A 149 -11.87 1.59 13.59
CA THR A 149 -11.03 0.46 13.97
C THR A 149 -11.43 -0.82 13.25
N GLY A 150 -10.51 -1.79 13.22
CA GLY A 150 -10.73 -3.10 12.63
C GLY A 150 -10.35 -3.19 11.15
N ARG A 151 -10.12 -4.42 10.71
CA ARG A 151 -9.54 -4.77 9.41
C ARG A 151 -10.32 -4.24 8.19
N THR A 152 -11.65 -4.17 8.29
CA THR A 152 -12.53 -3.71 7.20
C THR A 152 -12.39 -2.22 6.90
N HIS A 153 -11.74 -1.49 7.80
CA HIS A 153 -11.50 -0.05 7.73
C HIS A 153 -10.04 0.31 7.46
N ARG A 154 -9.20 -0.71 7.21
CA ARG A 154 -7.78 -0.51 6.94
C ARG A 154 -7.38 -1.07 5.57
N ALA A 155 -6.66 -0.26 4.81
CA ALA A 155 -5.96 -0.65 3.60
C ALA A 155 -4.44 -0.49 3.80
N PHE A 156 -3.64 -1.37 3.19
CA PHE A 156 -2.20 -1.22 3.09
C PHE A 156 -1.78 -1.29 1.63
N GLY A 157 -0.92 -0.38 1.22
CA GLY A 157 -0.37 -0.38 -0.14
C GLY A 157 1.01 0.22 -0.18
N GLY A 158 1.70 0.03 -1.28
CA GLY A 158 3.02 0.62 -1.45
C GLY A 158 3.57 0.41 -2.85
N TYR A 159 4.55 1.25 -3.18
CA TYR A 159 5.16 1.33 -4.50
C TYR A 159 6.57 0.73 -4.49
N SER A 160 6.93 -0.05 -5.53
CA SER A 160 8.27 -0.64 -5.67
C SER A 160 8.61 -1.51 -4.45
N MET A 161 9.63 -1.20 -3.66
CA MET A 161 9.91 -1.89 -2.40
C MET A 161 8.77 -1.75 -1.38
N GLY A 162 7.93 -0.72 -1.46
CA GLY A 162 6.68 -0.63 -0.71
C GLY A 162 5.65 -1.68 -1.15
N SER A 163 5.68 -2.11 -2.42
CA SER A 163 4.88 -3.25 -2.90
C SER A 163 5.32 -4.56 -2.23
N GLU A 164 6.62 -4.77 -2.07
CA GLU A 164 7.16 -5.92 -1.36
C GLU A 164 6.75 -5.92 0.11
N ALA A 165 6.79 -4.74 0.74
CA ALA A 165 6.24 -4.57 2.09
C ALA A 165 4.73 -4.90 2.11
N THR A 166 3.98 -4.53 1.05
CA THR A 166 2.55 -4.84 0.93
C THR A 166 2.31 -6.35 0.85
N TRP A 167 3.08 -7.09 0.07
CA TRP A 167 2.98 -8.55 0.02
C TRP A 167 3.34 -9.21 1.36
N ASN A 168 4.32 -8.66 2.08
CA ASN A 168 4.65 -9.13 3.44
C ASN A 168 3.52 -8.84 4.43
N VAL A 169 2.90 -7.65 4.38
CA VAL A 169 1.74 -7.31 5.21
C VAL A 169 0.54 -8.18 4.85
N PHE A 170 0.29 -8.45 3.57
CA PHE A 170 -0.72 -9.41 3.15
C PHE A 170 -0.48 -10.80 3.77
N ALA A 171 0.74 -11.33 3.65
CA ALA A 171 1.05 -12.66 4.15
C ALA A 171 0.99 -12.80 5.68
N LYS A 172 1.16 -11.70 6.44
CA LYS A 172 1.37 -11.75 7.89
C LYS A 172 0.32 -11.00 8.72
N CYS A 173 -0.51 -10.14 8.10
CA CYS A 173 -1.42 -9.23 8.79
C CYS A 173 -2.86 -9.25 8.25
N LEU A 174 -3.34 -10.39 7.74
CA LEU A 174 -4.72 -10.55 7.27
C LEU A 174 -5.77 -10.31 8.37
N GLU A 175 -5.39 -10.41 9.64
CA GLU A 175 -6.24 -10.07 10.79
C GLU A 175 -6.41 -8.55 10.96
N GLU A 176 -5.48 -7.75 10.43
CA GLU A 176 -5.44 -6.30 10.61
C GLU A 176 -5.93 -5.53 9.38
N PHE A 177 -5.90 -6.14 8.19
CA PHE A 177 -6.21 -5.47 6.93
C PHE A 177 -7.16 -6.30 6.06
N GLN A 178 -8.04 -5.61 5.34
CA GLN A 178 -8.88 -6.21 4.31
C GLN A 178 -8.40 -5.86 2.90
N TYR A 179 -7.90 -4.65 2.69
CA TYR A 179 -7.58 -4.12 1.35
C TYR A 179 -6.08 -3.97 1.18
N PHE A 180 -5.57 -4.44 0.03
CA PHE A 180 -4.13 -4.40 -0.28
C PHE A 180 -3.89 -3.84 -1.68
N LEU A 181 -2.93 -2.90 -1.80
CA LEU A 181 -2.55 -2.25 -3.05
C LEU A 181 -1.05 -2.39 -3.31
N PRO A 182 -0.57 -3.56 -3.74
CA PRO A 182 0.80 -3.70 -4.21
C PRO A 182 0.97 -3.04 -5.58
N MET A 183 1.91 -2.09 -5.70
CA MET A 183 2.16 -1.29 -6.89
C MET A 183 3.59 -1.46 -7.38
N SER A 184 3.76 -2.01 -8.59
CA SER A 184 5.06 -2.14 -9.28
C SER A 184 6.14 -2.86 -8.46
N GLY A 185 5.81 -4.02 -7.89
CA GLY A 185 6.74 -4.91 -7.18
C GLY A 185 6.08 -6.26 -6.89
N ASP A 186 6.83 -7.34 -7.08
CA ASP A 186 6.40 -8.72 -6.82
C ASP A 186 6.66 -9.13 -5.36
N CYS A 187 6.19 -10.30 -4.97
CA CYS A 187 6.42 -10.83 -3.62
C CYS A 187 7.82 -11.44 -3.49
N TRP A 188 8.58 -10.97 -2.49
CA TRP A 188 9.91 -11.49 -2.13
C TRP A 188 9.87 -12.36 -0.86
N GLY A 189 8.73 -12.91 -0.53
CA GLY A 189 8.56 -13.74 0.67
C GLY A 189 9.33 -15.06 0.65
N VAL A 190 9.64 -15.59 -0.55
CA VAL A 190 10.44 -16.80 -0.75
C VAL A 190 11.89 -16.45 -1.10
N GLU A 191 12.08 -15.62 -2.12
CA GLU A 191 13.40 -15.08 -2.49
C GLU A 191 13.24 -13.72 -3.20
N LEU A 192 14.36 -13.01 -3.38
CA LEU A 192 14.39 -11.77 -4.16
C LEU A 192 13.92 -12.01 -5.59
N GLN A 193 12.92 -11.23 -6.05
CA GLN A 193 12.26 -11.42 -7.33
C GLN A 193 11.61 -12.81 -7.47
N GLY A 194 10.98 -13.27 -6.39
CA GLY A 194 10.33 -14.58 -6.35
C GLY A 194 9.25 -14.76 -7.40
N GLY A 195 8.54 -13.69 -7.74
CA GLY A 195 7.54 -13.71 -8.81
C GLY A 195 8.10 -14.05 -10.20
N LEU A 196 9.39 -13.79 -10.44
CA LEU A 196 10.07 -14.16 -11.69
C LEU A 196 10.78 -15.50 -11.59
N LYS A 197 11.51 -15.74 -10.47
CA LYS A 197 12.43 -16.87 -10.33
C LYS A 197 11.73 -18.16 -9.89
N CYS A 198 10.75 -18.02 -8.99
CA CYS A 198 9.99 -19.12 -8.42
C CYS A 198 8.50 -18.73 -8.25
N PRO A 199 7.79 -18.40 -9.36
CA PRO A 199 6.43 -17.89 -9.29
C PRO A 199 5.46 -18.84 -8.58
N LYS A 200 5.59 -20.13 -8.78
CA LYS A 200 4.75 -21.14 -8.16
C LYS A 200 4.91 -21.15 -6.64
N GLU A 201 6.14 -21.27 -6.15
CA GLU A 201 6.46 -21.29 -4.74
C GLU A 201 6.10 -19.96 -4.07
N THR A 202 6.22 -18.84 -4.80
CA THR A 202 5.84 -17.51 -4.32
C THR A 202 4.32 -17.40 -4.15
N VAL A 203 3.53 -17.89 -5.09
CA VAL A 203 2.07 -17.89 -4.97
C VAL A 203 1.60 -18.90 -3.92
N GLU A 204 2.21 -20.08 -3.84
CA GLU A 204 1.94 -21.07 -2.78
C GLU A 204 2.26 -20.49 -1.38
N TYR A 205 3.30 -19.67 -1.24
CA TYR A 205 3.59 -18.96 0.00
C TYR A 205 2.43 -18.03 0.40
N LEU A 206 1.90 -17.23 -0.53
CA LEU A 206 0.76 -16.35 -0.28
C LEU A 206 -0.51 -17.15 0.03
N GLU A 207 -0.77 -18.22 -0.72
CA GLU A 207 -1.91 -19.12 -0.47
C GLU A 207 -1.83 -19.76 0.92
N ASN A 208 -0.65 -20.23 1.32
CA ASN A 208 -0.44 -20.80 2.65
C ASN A 208 -0.63 -19.79 3.78
N ALA A 209 -0.27 -18.52 3.55
CA ALA A 209 -0.53 -17.44 4.49
C ALA A 209 -2.04 -17.22 4.70
N VAL A 210 -2.83 -17.23 3.61
CA VAL A 210 -4.30 -17.15 3.71
C VAL A 210 -4.86 -18.35 4.45
N LYS A 211 -4.43 -19.58 4.13
CA LYS A 211 -4.84 -20.81 4.85
C LYS A 211 -4.54 -20.71 6.34
N ALA A 212 -3.35 -20.28 6.69
CA ALA A 212 -2.91 -20.17 8.08
C ALA A 212 -3.70 -19.14 8.89
N SER A 213 -4.17 -18.06 8.24
CA SER A 213 -5.02 -17.05 8.88
C SER A 213 -6.47 -17.53 9.11
N GLY A 214 -6.88 -18.64 8.52
CA GLY A 214 -8.27 -19.10 8.56
C GLY A 214 -9.24 -18.26 7.74
N ARG A 215 -8.75 -17.33 6.90
CA ARG A 215 -9.55 -16.45 6.04
C ARG A 215 -9.92 -17.12 4.72
N GLY A 216 -11.07 -16.75 4.19
CA GLY A 216 -11.51 -17.11 2.85
C GLY A 216 -11.24 -16.00 1.85
N LYS A 217 -11.47 -16.29 0.57
CA LYS A 217 -11.30 -15.33 -0.54
C LYS A 217 -12.24 -14.12 -0.46
N GLU A 218 -13.31 -14.21 0.33
CA GLU A 218 -14.27 -13.15 0.61
C GLU A 218 -13.80 -12.17 1.70
N ASP A 219 -12.71 -12.52 2.40
CA ASP A 219 -12.23 -11.75 3.54
C ASP A 219 -11.18 -10.69 3.17
N TYR A 220 -10.63 -10.72 1.96
CA TYR A 220 -9.61 -9.77 1.53
C TYR A 220 -9.75 -9.37 0.06
N ALA A 221 -9.18 -8.24 -0.27
CA ALA A 221 -9.22 -7.66 -1.60
C ALA A 221 -7.83 -7.16 -2.01
N LEU A 222 -7.33 -7.64 -3.14
CA LEU A 222 -6.06 -7.26 -3.76
C LEU A 222 -6.34 -6.42 -5.01
N PHE A 223 -5.87 -5.18 -5.03
CA PHE A 223 -5.82 -4.37 -6.24
C PHE A 223 -4.36 -4.20 -6.65
N VAL A 224 -3.93 -4.92 -7.68
CA VAL A 224 -2.51 -5.03 -8.07
C VAL A 224 -2.26 -4.20 -9.32
N CYS A 225 -1.27 -3.31 -9.29
CA CYS A 225 -0.97 -2.41 -10.41
C CYS A 225 0.49 -2.51 -10.85
N VAL A 226 0.70 -2.37 -12.17
CA VAL A 226 2.04 -2.24 -12.76
C VAL A 226 1.98 -1.56 -14.13
N GLY A 227 3.05 -0.87 -14.51
CA GLY A 227 3.24 -0.37 -15.87
C GLY A 227 4.05 -1.37 -16.71
N ASP A 228 3.64 -1.62 -17.95
CA ASP A 228 4.27 -2.62 -18.82
C ASP A 228 5.65 -2.19 -19.38
N ASN A 229 6.00 -0.92 -19.22
CA ASN A 229 7.33 -0.37 -19.57
C ASN A 229 8.18 -0.10 -18.30
N GLY A 230 7.91 -0.79 -17.19
CA GLY A 230 8.64 -0.67 -15.94
C GLY A 230 9.44 -1.93 -15.59
N VAL A 231 10.53 -1.77 -14.84
CA VAL A 231 11.42 -2.87 -14.40
C VAL A 231 10.70 -3.94 -13.56
N ALA A 232 9.61 -3.58 -12.90
CA ALA A 232 8.82 -4.49 -12.08
C ALA A 232 7.77 -5.28 -12.88
N TYR A 233 7.57 -4.96 -14.16
CA TYR A 233 6.51 -5.61 -14.95
C TYR A 233 6.70 -7.12 -15.03
N GLN A 234 7.85 -7.56 -15.53
CA GLN A 234 8.09 -8.97 -15.76
C GLN A 234 7.97 -9.82 -14.48
N PRO A 235 8.61 -9.46 -13.35
CA PRO A 235 8.46 -10.20 -12.11
C PRO A 235 7.01 -10.26 -11.61
N LEU A 236 6.32 -9.11 -11.55
CA LEU A 236 4.96 -9.06 -11.06
C LEU A 236 3.98 -9.76 -12.00
N HIS A 237 4.09 -9.52 -13.32
CA HIS A 237 3.20 -10.14 -14.30
C HIS A 237 3.30 -11.67 -14.29
N THR A 238 4.52 -12.22 -14.21
CA THR A 238 4.75 -13.68 -14.12
C THR A 238 4.10 -14.25 -12.86
N MET A 239 4.24 -13.57 -11.72
CA MET A 239 3.57 -13.96 -10.48
C MET A 239 2.04 -13.93 -10.62
N MET A 240 1.47 -12.87 -11.24
CA MET A 240 0.03 -12.76 -11.43
C MET A 240 -0.52 -13.86 -12.38
N GLN A 241 0.21 -14.23 -13.43
CA GLN A 241 -0.15 -15.35 -14.29
C GLN A 241 -0.16 -16.68 -13.54
N GLU A 242 0.74 -16.88 -12.59
CA GLU A 242 0.70 -18.07 -11.72
C GLU A 242 -0.48 -17.98 -10.75
N MET A 243 -0.72 -16.81 -10.13
CA MET A 243 -1.80 -16.60 -9.18
C MET A 243 -3.19 -16.88 -9.81
N GLU A 244 -3.40 -16.61 -11.09
CA GLU A 244 -4.65 -16.94 -11.81
C GLU A 244 -4.99 -18.43 -11.77
N LYS A 245 -4.03 -19.34 -11.53
CA LYS A 245 -4.24 -20.79 -11.45
C LYS A 245 -4.74 -21.24 -10.06
N HIS A 246 -4.58 -20.39 -9.03
CA HIS A 246 -4.90 -20.70 -7.64
C HIS A 246 -6.30 -20.20 -7.23
N THR A 247 -7.33 -20.56 -7.99
CA THR A 247 -8.71 -20.04 -7.92
C THR A 247 -9.44 -20.34 -6.61
N GLY A 248 -8.91 -21.23 -5.78
CA GLY A 248 -9.45 -21.49 -4.44
C GLY A 248 -9.32 -20.28 -3.50
N TYR A 249 -8.31 -19.42 -3.74
CA TYR A 249 -7.98 -18.28 -2.90
C TYR A 249 -7.92 -16.97 -3.68
N PHE A 250 -7.54 -16.98 -4.95
CA PHE A 250 -7.36 -15.79 -5.78
C PHE A 250 -8.29 -15.86 -6.99
N VAL A 251 -9.38 -15.11 -6.95
CA VAL A 251 -10.36 -15.02 -8.02
C VAL A 251 -10.26 -13.65 -8.68
N PHE A 252 -9.85 -13.65 -9.93
CA PHE A 252 -9.67 -12.43 -10.70
C PHE A 252 -10.99 -11.89 -11.22
N GLY A 253 -11.22 -10.57 -11.06
CA GLY A 253 -12.41 -9.86 -11.52
C GLY A 253 -12.11 -8.44 -11.99
N GLN A 254 -13.13 -7.77 -12.53
CA GLN A 254 -13.07 -6.35 -12.89
C GLN A 254 -13.43 -5.44 -11.71
N ASN A 255 -14.07 -6.01 -10.71
CA ASN A 255 -14.47 -5.37 -9.44
C ASN A 255 -14.55 -6.45 -8.34
N PHE A 256 -14.67 -6.04 -7.07
CA PHE A 256 -14.67 -6.97 -5.94
C PHE A 256 -16.00 -7.73 -5.75
N SER A 257 -17.04 -7.48 -6.55
CA SER A 257 -18.21 -8.35 -6.60
C SER A 257 -18.02 -9.57 -7.52
N GLU A 258 -17.01 -9.54 -8.39
CA GLU A 258 -16.67 -10.64 -9.31
C GLU A 258 -15.54 -11.53 -8.80
N GLY A 259 -14.66 -10.96 -7.95
CA GLY A 259 -13.50 -11.68 -7.41
C GLY A 259 -12.78 -10.85 -6.36
N ASN A 260 -11.75 -11.39 -5.76
CA ASN A 260 -10.96 -10.72 -4.73
C ASN A 260 -9.60 -10.21 -5.23
N VAL A 261 -9.30 -10.36 -6.52
CA VAL A 261 -8.08 -9.85 -7.16
C VAL A 261 -8.47 -9.03 -8.38
N ILE A 262 -8.10 -7.76 -8.38
CA ILE A 262 -8.16 -6.89 -9.56
C ILE A 262 -6.71 -6.66 -10.01
N TYR A 263 -6.40 -7.01 -11.25
CA TYR A 263 -5.07 -6.79 -11.83
C TYR A 263 -5.15 -5.74 -12.94
N CYS A 264 -4.44 -4.62 -12.75
CA CYS A 264 -4.45 -3.45 -13.62
C CYS A 264 -3.05 -3.19 -14.19
N VAL A 265 -2.96 -3.14 -15.52
CA VAL A 265 -1.69 -2.86 -16.22
C VAL A 265 -1.82 -1.55 -16.97
N ALA A 266 -0.95 -0.59 -16.65
CA ALA A 266 -0.86 0.68 -17.36
C ALA A 266 -0.02 0.51 -18.62
N ALA A 267 -0.65 0.60 -19.79
CA ALA A 267 0.04 0.52 -21.09
C ALA A 267 1.03 1.69 -21.25
N GLY A 268 2.29 1.40 -21.57
CA GLY A 268 3.39 2.37 -21.63
C GLY A 268 3.84 2.88 -20.26
N GLY A 269 3.26 2.38 -19.17
CA GLY A 269 3.54 2.81 -17.82
C GLY A 269 4.97 2.50 -17.38
N THR A 270 5.68 3.51 -16.85
CA THR A 270 7.05 3.40 -16.37
C THR A 270 7.09 3.14 -14.86
N HIS A 271 8.28 2.79 -14.35
CA HIS A 271 8.52 2.64 -12.92
C HIS A 271 8.77 4.01 -12.28
N SER A 272 7.70 4.77 -12.01
CA SER A 272 7.77 6.14 -11.48
C SER A 272 6.63 6.45 -10.50
N TYR A 273 6.84 7.46 -9.64
CA TYR A 273 5.79 7.95 -8.74
C TYR A 273 4.59 8.57 -9.48
N GLU A 274 4.80 9.09 -10.69
CA GLU A 274 3.69 9.57 -11.53
C GLU A 274 2.67 8.45 -11.77
N TYR A 275 3.12 7.24 -12.09
CA TYR A 275 2.26 6.07 -12.23
C TYR A 275 1.75 5.55 -10.88
N CYS A 276 2.55 5.63 -9.81
CA CYS A 276 2.11 5.28 -8.47
C CYS A 276 0.83 6.07 -8.07
N TYR A 277 0.80 7.37 -8.29
CA TYR A 277 -0.38 8.20 -7.99
C TYR A 277 -1.60 7.80 -8.85
N GLN A 278 -1.37 7.45 -10.10
CA GLN A 278 -2.42 6.96 -10.98
C GLN A 278 -2.95 5.58 -10.56
N TYR A 279 -2.10 4.69 -10.03
CA TYR A 279 -2.54 3.41 -9.46
C TYR A 279 -3.43 3.63 -8.23
N ILE A 280 -3.08 4.56 -7.36
CA ILE A 280 -3.88 4.93 -6.19
C ILE A 280 -5.25 5.47 -6.64
N TYR A 281 -5.28 6.34 -7.65
CA TYR A 281 -6.52 6.84 -8.27
C TYR A 281 -7.41 5.71 -8.78
N ASN A 282 -6.85 4.69 -9.42
CA ASN A 282 -7.59 3.55 -9.94
C ASN A 282 -8.11 2.60 -8.85
N ALA A 283 -7.39 2.46 -7.73
CA ALA A 283 -7.68 1.47 -6.69
C ALA A 283 -8.67 1.97 -5.62
N LEU A 284 -8.49 3.21 -5.13
CA LEU A 284 -9.25 3.72 -3.99
C LEU A 284 -10.77 3.69 -4.16
N PRO A 285 -11.38 3.88 -5.37
CA PRO A 285 -12.82 3.76 -5.55
C PRO A 285 -13.39 2.37 -5.25
N TYR A 286 -12.54 1.33 -5.16
CA TYR A 286 -12.93 -0.04 -4.85
C TYR A 286 -12.72 -0.39 -3.38
N PHE A 287 -12.03 0.46 -2.62
CA PHE A 287 -11.76 0.22 -1.22
C PHE A 287 -12.85 0.86 -0.35
N PHE A 288 -13.17 0.21 0.74
CA PHE A 288 -14.13 0.69 1.74
C PHE A 288 -15.57 0.91 1.20
N ALA A 289 -15.88 0.45 0.02
CA ALA A 289 -17.24 0.41 -0.48
C ALA A 289 -18.04 -0.58 0.36
N GLY A 290 -19.00 -0.07 1.13
CA GLY A 290 -19.91 -0.86 1.96
C GLY A 290 -20.95 -1.59 1.13
#